data_c0311a199e6b6c81a5550168f0153c83
#
_entry.id   c0311a199e6b6c81a5550168f0153c83
#
_cell.length_a   1.000
_cell.length_b   1.000
_cell.length_c   1.000
_cell.angle_alpha   90.00
_cell.angle_beta   90.00
_cell.angle_gamma   90.00
#
_symmetry.space_group_name_H-M   'P 1'
#
loop_
_entity.id
_entity.type
_entity.pdbx_description
1 polymer ?
#
loop_
_entity_poly.entity_id
_entity_poly.type
_entity_poly.pdbx_seq_one_letter_code
_entity_poly.pdbx_strand_id
1 'polypeptide(L)'
;MTPWRALREAAFWPMLWKEFVQMRRDRLTLAMMTMIPAGQLMLFGYAIQTDVRRLPLVVLDESRSTESRLLAAALENTDVFRRVGDVDDADAVRYAIESGAAAAALVVPPDYHRRVARGVPAEAQLLVDAADPQASGAALSASQLAAQARSAAITVARLRGPPTPPAVDLRVRPWYNPAQRSAVFIVPGVIGIILTLTMTIITSSAIVRERERGTLEQLIVTPIDRTSLMLGKLVPFVLVGYVQMSVVLILGRLVFDIPIRGALPTLYLLTFPFIVASLGVGLLVSTVARSQAQAMQLSFFFMLPNILLSGYIFPRVAMPEPAQWIGAVLPLTFFLKVIRGVLLKGLGFAVLWPELLVLSGFAAVLVVVSVRRFSKTIE
;
A
#
# COMPACT_ATOMS: atom_id res chain seq x y z
N MET A 1 7.28 -23.28 -44.69
CA MET A 1 7.52 -22.00 -43.96
C MET A 1 7.80 -20.93 -44.98
N THR A 2 7.01 -19.90 -45.03
CA THR A 2 7.20 -18.80 -45.99
C THR A 2 8.46 -18.01 -45.60
N PRO A 3 9.31 -17.61 -46.58
CA PRO A 3 10.58 -16.88 -46.34
C PRO A 3 10.42 -15.63 -45.46
N TRP A 4 9.25 -15.03 -45.47
CA TRP A 4 8.89 -13.90 -44.64
C TRP A 4 8.80 -14.19 -43.12
N ARG A 5 8.43 -15.42 -42.72
CA ARG A 5 8.44 -15.83 -41.29
C ARG A 5 9.85 -16.00 -40.78
N ALA A 6 10.74 -16.60 -41.55
CA ALA A 6 12.15 -16.77 -41.19
C ALA A 6 12.88 -15.40 -41.06
N LEU A 7 12.55 -14.42 -41.90
CA LEU A 7 13.09 -13.07 -41.78
C LEU A 7 12.56 -12.31 -40.55
N ARG A 8 11.31 -12.55 -40.16
CA ARG A 8 10.71 -11.98 -38.93
C ARG A 8 11.36 -12.53 -37.67
N GLU A 9 11.57 -13.82 -37.60
CA GLU A 9 12.27 -14.47 -36.48
C GLU A 9 13.75 -14.05 -36.42
N ALA A 10 14.40 -13.93 -37.60
CA ALA A 10 15.80 -13.49 -37.70
C ALA A 10 16.00 -12.01 -37.25
N ALA A 11 14.98 -11.16 -37.36
CA ALA A 11 15.08 -9.75 -36.96
C ALA A 11 14.75 -9.52 -35.48
N PHE A 12 13.93 -10.40 -34.85
CA PHE A 12 13.57 -10.28 -33.44
C PHE A 12 14.76 -10.49 -32.49
N TRP A 13 15.58 -11.52 -32.73
CA TRP A 13 16.73 -11.83 -31.87
C TRP A 13 17.81 -10.76 -31.85
N PRO A 14 18.26 -10.19 -32.97
CA PRO A 14 19.19 -9.06 -32.96
C PRO A 14 18.64 -7.82 -32.26
N MET A 15 17.34 -7.55 -32.41
CA MET A 15 16.68 -6.45 -31.70
C MET A 15 16.68 -6.67 -30.19
N LEU A 16 16.29 -7.85 -29.74
CA LEU A 16 16.32 -8.22 -28.34
C LEU A 16 17.75 -8.11 -27.75
N TRP A 17 18.73 -8.64 -28.48
CA TRP A 17 20.13 -8.57 -28.08
C TRP A 17 20.64 -7.14 -27.99
N LYS A 18 20.34 -6.29 -28.98
CA LYS A 18 20.67 -4.87 -28.97
C LYS A 18 20.13 -4.19 -27.71
N GLU A 19 18.84 -4.34 -27.42
CA GLU A 19 18.21 -3.73 -26.24
C GLU A 19 18.85 -4.22 -24.94
N PHE A 20 19.14 -5.53 -24.84
CA PHE A 20 19.81 -6.10 -23.67
C PHE A 20 21.23 -5.56 -23.47
N VAL A 21 22.03 -5.46 -24.57
CA VAL A 21 23.38 -4.90 -24.53
C VAL A 21 23.34 -3.41 -24.18
N GLN A 22 22.40 -2.67 -24.76
CA GLN A 22 22.23 -1.25 -24.47
C GLN A 22 21.90 -1.01 -23.02
N MET A 23 20.94 -1.77 -22.46
CA MET A 23 20.57 -1.73 -21.05
C MET A 23 21.76 -2.07 -20.14
N ARG A 24 22.52 -3.13 -20.44
CA ARG A 24 23.69 -3.54 -19.65
C ARG A 24 24.81 -2.50 -19.66
N ARG A 25 24.98 -1.74 -20.76
CA ARG A 25 26.00 -0.69 -20.89
C ARG A 25 25.62 0.59 -20.15
N ASP A 26 24.34 0.85 -19.98
CA ASP A 26 23.83 2.01 -19.24
C ASP A 26 23.78 1.72 -17.74
N ARG A 27 24.98 1.69 -17.13
CA ARG A 27 25.13 1.39 -15.71
C ARG A 27 24.40 2.37 -14.79
N LEU A 28 24.33 3.65 -15.20
CA LEU A 28 23.65 4.69 -14.44
C LEU A 28 22.16 4.41 -14.40
N THR A 29 21.54 4.15 -15.55
CA THR A 29 20.12 3.82 -15.63
C THR A 29 19.80 2.52 -14.84
N LEU A 30 20.63 1.47 -14.93
CA LEU A 30 20.45 0.25 -14.13
C LEU A 30 20.56 0.52 -12.62
N ALA A 31 21.55 1.32 -12.20
CA ALA A 31 21.68 1.70 -10.81
C ALA A 31 20.47 2.49 -10.32
N MET A 32 20.01 3.46 -11.08
CA MET A 32 18.79 4.23 -10.76
C MET A 32 17.54 3.35 -10.72
N MET A 33 17.41 2.39 -11.64
CA MET A 33 16.31 1.43 -11.68
C MET A 33 16.22 0.52 -10.45
N THR A 34 17.32 0.33 -9.73
CA THR A 34 17.36 -0.48 -8.49
C THR A 34 17.39 0.36 -7.22
N MET A 35 18.16 1.46 -7.22
CA MET A 35 18.32 2.31 -6.04
C MET A 35 17.08 3.18 -5.77
N ILE A 36 16.42 3.69 -6.81
CA ILE A 36 15.20 4.49 -6.62
C ILE A 36 14.08 3.67 -5.98
N PRO A 37 13.73 2.45 -6.45
CA PRO A 37 12.79 1.57 -5.78
C PRO A 37 13.15 1.25 -4.33
N ALA A 38 14.43 1.00 -4.06
CA ALA A 38 14.90 0.76 -2.70
C ALA A 38 14.69 1.99 -1.80
N GLY A 39 15.05 3.18 -2.30
CA GLY A 39 14.83 4.44 -1.59
C GLY A 39 13.33 4.74 -1.39
N GLN A 40 12.49 4.50 -2.40
CA GLN A 40 11.04 4.64 -2.28
C GLN A 40 10.45 3.68 -1.25
N LEU A 41 10.90 2.41 -1.22
CA LEU A 41 10.46 1.46 -0.20
C LEU A 41 10.81 1.95 1.20
N MET A 42 12.05 2.42 1.40
CA MET A 42 12.48 2.94 2.70
C MET A 42 11.65 4.16 3.09
N LEU A 43 11.47 5.11 2.18
CA LEU A 43 10.68 6.30 2.43
C LEU A 43 9.22 5.95 2.77
N PHE A 44 8.54 5.17 1.94
CA PHE A 44 7.14 4.83 2.17
C PHE A 44 6.96 3.86 3.35
N GLY A 45 7.88 2.92 3.53
CA GLY A 45 7.81 1.95 4.63
C GLY A 45 7.99 2.58 6.01
N TYR A 46 8.80 3.64 6.12
CA TYR A 46 8.96 4.40 7.37
C TYR A 46 7.98 5.57 7.50
N ALA A 47 7.67 6.28 6.41
CA ALA A 47 6.83 7.47 6.46
C ALA A 47 5.35 7.15 6.68
N ILE A 48 4.86 6.03 6.12
CA ILE A 48 3.46 5.63 6.26
C ILE A 48 3.34 4.65 7.44
N GLN A 49 3.52 5.16 8.65
CA GLN A 49 3.16 4.45 9.87
C GLN A 49 1.73 4.82 10.24
N THR A 50 0.80 3.89 10.03
CA THR A 50 -0.60 4.01 10.48
C THR A 50 -0.79 3.38 11.85
N ASP A 51 0.28 2.92 12.48
CA ASP A 51 0.26 2.40 13.85
C ASP A 51 0.18 3.58 14.81
N VAL A 52 -1.02 3.95 15.17
CA VAL A 52 -1.24 5.00 16.15
C VAL A 52 -0.88 4.46 17.53
N ARG A 53 0.25 4.89 18.04
CA ARG A 53 0.73 4.55 19.39
C ARG A 53 1.19 5.81 20.10
N ARG A 54 1.10 5.79 21.43
CA ARG A 54 1.58 6.86 22.32
C ARG A 54 0.98 8.24 22.03
N LEU A 55 -0.34 8.26 21.70
CA LEU A 55 -1.08 9.51 21.62
C LEU A 55 -0.92 10.29 22.94
N PRO A 56 -0.50 11.54 22.89
CA PRO A 56 -0.35 12.34 24.10
C PRO A 56 -1.71 12.54 24.77
N LEU A 57 -1.83 12.08 26.01
CA LEU A 57 -3.03 12.13 26.83
C LEU A 57 -2.80 13.07 28.02
N VAL A 58 -3.67 14.04 28.20
CA VAL A 58 -3.76 14.81 29.47
C VAL A 58 -4.93 14.29 30.30
N VAL A 59 -4.83 14.43 31.61
CA VAL A 59 -5.85 13.94 32.53
C VAL A 59 -6.35 15.09 33.40
N LEU A 60 -7.65 15.33 33.37
CA LEU A 60 -8.37 16.17 34.33
C LEU A 60 -9.07 15.24 35.32
N ASP A 61 -8.43 15.01 36.47
CA ASP A 61 -8.97 14.12 37.51
C ASP A 61 -9.55 14.93 38.67
N GLU A 62 -10.83 15.28 38.58
CA GLU A 62 -11.56 15.96 39.64
C GLU A 62 -11.93 14.99 40.81
N SER A 63 -11.94 13.68 40.55
CA SER A 63 -12.22 12.67 41.58
C SER A 63 -11.05 12.44 42.54
N ARG A 64 -9.81 12.60 42.05
CA ARG A 64 -8.54 12.38 42.79
C ARG A 64 -8.50 11.07 43.58
N SER A 65 -9.11 10.03 43.02
CA SER A 65 -9.34 8.74 43.72
C SER A 65 -8.41 7.65 43.16
N THR A 66 -8.34 6.53 43.88
CA THR A 66 -7.64 5.33 43.38
C THR A 66 -8.31 4.81 42.10
N GLU A 67 -9.65 4.89 42.03
CA GLU A 67 -10.43 4.40 40.90
C GLU A 67 -10.17 5.23 39.62
N SER A 68 -10.04 6.54 39.75
CA SER A 68 -9.70 7.41 38.62
C SER A 68 -8.28 7.16 38.08
N ARG A 69 -7.32 6.94 38.99
CA ARG A 69 -5.94 6.58 38.60
C ARG A 69 -5.87 5.23 37.90
N LEU A 70 -6.66 4.26 38.35
CA LEU A 70 -6.74 2.96 37.70
C LEU A 70 -7.41 3.02 36.33
N LEU A 71 -8.34 3.94 36.10
CA LEU A 71 -8.91 4.17 34.76
C LEU A 71 -7.87 4.79 33.82
N ALA A 72 -7.13 5.80 34.28
CA ALA A 72 -6.04 6.40 33.49
C ALA A 72 -4.96 5.35 33.14
N ALA A 73 -4.54 4.54 34.13
CA ALA A 73 -3.59 3.47 33.88
C ALA A 73 -4.12 2.40 32.90
N ALA A 74 -5.42 2.10 32.92
CA ALA A 74 -6.02 1.17 31.96
C ALA A 74 -5.94 1.70 30.52
N LEU A 75 -6.07 3.02 30.30
CA LEU A 75 -5.86 3.65 29.01
C LEU A 75 -4.38 3.59 28.58
N GLU A 76 -3.46 3.89 29.48
CA GLU A 76 -2.02 3.81 29.19
C GLU A 76 -1.58 2.39 28.82
N ASN A 77 -2.12 1.37 29.50
CA ASN A 77 -1.83 -0.05 29.24
C ASN A 77 -2.30 -0.54 27.87
N THR A 78 -3.05 0.26 27.11
CA THR A 78 -3.41 -0.06 25.72
C THR A 78 -2.27 0.22 24.72
N ASP A 79 -1.15 0.84 25.14
CA ASP A 79 -0.06 1.35 24.31
C ASP A 79 -0.47 2.41 23.26
N VAL A 80 -1.76 2.72 23.17
CA VAL A 80 -2.27 3.77 22.29
C VAL A 80 -2.12 5.14 22.92
N PHE A 81 -2.23 5.24 24.25
CA PHE A 81 -2.11 6.50 24.98
C PHE A 81 -0.80 6.58 25.77
N ARG A 82 -0.25 7.78 25.82
CA ARG A 82 0.86 8.14 26.72
C ARG A 82 0.47 9.37 27.52
N ARG A 83 0.31 9.26 28.80
CA ARG A 83 0.05 10.41 29.70
C ARG A 83 1.25 11.37 29.65
N VAL A 84 0.96 12.62 29.30
CA VAL A 84 1.96 13.68 29.19
C VAL A 84 1.86 14.68 30.33
N GLY A 85 0.73 14.70 31.04
CA GLY A 85 0.53 15.56 32.20
C GLY A 85 -0.88 15.51 32.75
N ASP A 86 -1.05 16.18 33.90
CA ASP A 86 -2.34 16.45 34.49
C ASP A 86 -2.68 17.92 34.29
N VAL A 87 -3.97 18.21 34.18
CA VAL A 87 -4.49 19.56 34.05
C VAL A 87 -5.55 19.79 35.13
N ASP A 88 -5.71 21.08 35.55
CA ASP A 88 -6.53 21.39 36.71
C ASP A 88 -7.94 21.86 36.33
N ASP A 89 -8.17 22.25 35.09
CA ASP A 89 -9.44 22.80 34.64
C ASP A 89 -9.76 22.46 33.16
N ALA A 90 -10.99 22.76 32.77
CA ALA A 90 -11.50 22.48 31.42
C ALA A 90 -10.87 23.40 30.34
N ASP A 91 -10.44 24.61 30.71
CA ASP A 91 -9.80 25.54 29.76
C ASP A 91 -8.38 25.06 29.44
N ALA A 92 -7.66 24.51 30.42
CA ALA A 92 -6.38 23.84 30.19
C ALA A 92 -6.52 22.61 29.31
N VAL A 93 -7.58 21.82 29.47
CA VAL A 93 -7.90 20.69 28.56
C VAL A 93 -8.07 21.19 27.12
N ARG A 94 -8.90 22.23 26.93
CA ARG A 94 -9.14 22.82 25.61
C ARG A 94 -7.83 23.32 25.00
N TYR A 95 -7.05 24.09 25.76
CA TYR A 95 -5.78 24.62 25.30
C TYR A 95 -4.79 23.52 24.90
N ALA A 96 -4.72 22.43 25.66
CA ALA A 96 -3.84 21.30 25.36
C ALA A 96 -4.19 20.62 24.02
N ILE A 97 -5.50 20.47 23.73
CA ILE A 97 -5.95 19.89 22.44
C ILE A 97 -5.76 20.90 21.30
N GLU A 98 -6.18 22.14 21.46
CA GLU A 98 -6.08 23.17 20.42
C GLU A 98 -4.62 23.50 20.05
N SER A 99 -3.72 23.48 21.02
CA SER A 99 -2.27 23.67 20.77
C SER A 99 -1.56 22.45 20.20
N GLY A 100 -2.22 21.29 20.16
CA GLY A 100 -1.62 20.02 19.75
C GLY A 100 -0.68 19.41 20.79
N ALA A 101 -0.63 19.95 22.02
CA ALA A 101 0.15 19.37 23.12
C ALA A 101 -0.44 18.03 23.59
N ALA A 102 -1.76 17.84 23.41
CA ALA A 102 -2.45 16.59 23.65
C ALA A 102 -3.34 16.23 22.45
N ALA A 103 -3.40 14.95 22.11
CA ALA A 103 -4.34 14.41 21.13
C ALA A 103 -5.62 13.87 21.77
N ALA A 104 -5.58 13.65 23.09
CA ALA A 104 -6.74 13.22 23.87
C ALA A 104 -6.70 13.77 25.30
N ALA A 105 -7.87 13.90 25.91
CA ALA A 105 -8.00 14.28 27.31
C ALA A 105 -9.01 13.38 28.02
N LEU A 106 -8.60 12.77 29.13
CA LEU A 106 -9.49 12.04 30.03
C LEU A 106 -10.02 13.01 31.08
N VAL A 107 -11.33 13.17 31.14
CA VAL A 107 -12.01 13.97 32.16
C VAL A 107 -12.76 13.02 33.10
N VAL A 108 -12.39 13.01 34.37
CA VAL A 108 -13.00 12.19 35.41
C VAL A 108 -13.75 13.08 36.42
N PRO A 109 -15.08 13.01 36.48
CA PRO A 109 -15.87 13.87 37.35
C PRO A 109 -15.68 13.57 38.82
N PRO A 110 -15.97 14.52 39.74
CA PRO A 110 -15.70 14.37 41.18
C PRO A 110 -16.51 13.27 41.87
N ASP A 111 -17.63 12.84 41.32
CA ASP A 111 -18.47 11.78 41.86
C ASP A 111 -18.12 10.37 41.37
N TYR A 112 -17.13 10.23 40.45
CA TYR A 112 -16.75 8.96 39.84
C TYR A 112 -16.50 7.86 40.86
N HIS A 113 -15.68 8.09 41.89
CA HIS A 113 -15.39 7.10 42.95
C HIS A 113 -16.65 6.67 43.71
N ARG A 114 -17.52 7.63 44.08
CA ARG A 114 -18.76 7.33 44.78
C ARG A 114 -19.71 6.45 43.97
N ARG A 115 -19.82 6.72 42.67
CA ARG A 115 -20.62 5.91 41.73
C ARG A 115 -20.05 4.50 41.59
N VAL A 116 -18.72 4.39 41.39
CA VAL A 116 -18.05 3.08 41.41
C VAL A 116 -18.30 2.35 42.70
N ALA A 117 -18.16 2.96 43.88
CA ALA A 117 -18.38 2.31 45.19
C ALA A 117 -19.83 1.82 45.38
N ARG A 118 -20.83 2.61 44.93
CA ARG A 118 -22.25 2.25 45.01
C ARG A 118 -22.71 1.22 44.00
N GLY A 119 -21.92 0.87 42.99
CA GLY A 119 -22.30 -0.10 41.97
C GLY A 119 -23.20 0.45 40.89
N VAL A 120 -23.32 1.78 40.76
CA VAL A 120 -24.05 2.42 39.67
C VAL A 120 -23.09 2.76 38.56
N PRO A 121 -23.56 2.91 37.31
CA PRO A 121 -22.71 3.30 36.19
C PRO A 121 -21.95 4.57 36.50
N ALA A 122 -20.61 4.51 36.44
CA ALA A 122 -19.73 5.65 36.64
C ALA A 122 -19.27 6.13 35.23
N GLU A 123 -19.48 7.42 35.01
CA GLU A 123 -19.18 8.04 33.69
C GLU A 123 -17.86 8.79 33.78
N ALA A 124 -17.03 8.67 32.76
CA ALA A 124 -15.88 9.52 32.48
C ALA A 124 -15.88 9.86 30.98
N GLN A 125 -15.37 11.03 30.65
CA GLN A 125 -15.30 11.45 29.25
C GLN A 125 -13.89 11.32 28.73
N LEU A 126 -13.74 10.78 27.51
CA LEU A 126 -12.52 10.88 26.73
C LEU A 126 -12.77 11.81 25.55
N LEU A 127 -12.17 12.99 25.60
CA LEU A 127 -12.15 13.94 24.49
C LEU A 127 -11.00 13.57 23.57
N VAL A 128 -11.26 13.49 22.27
CA VAL A 128 -10.25 13.09 21.27
C VAL A 128 -10.22 14.11 20.15
N ASP A 129 -9.03 14.54 19.74
CA ASP A 129 -8.87 15.30 18.52
C ASP A 129 -9.19 14.42 17.32
N ALA A 130 -10.32 14.70 16.67
CA ALA A 130 -10.80 13.97 15.50
C ALA A 130 -10.34 14.59 14.16
N ALA A 131 -9.41 15.54 14.17
CA ALA A 131 -8.81 16.10 12.97
C ALA A 131 -8.04 15.02 12.18
N ASP A 132 -7.44 14.07 12.89
CA ASP A 132 -6.88 12.84 12.30
C ASP A 132 -7.83 11.63 12.51
N PRO A 133 -8.50 11.14 11.45
CA PRO A 133 -9.42 10.01 11.56
C PRO A 133 -8.76 8.71 12.02
N GLN A 134 -7.47 8.49 11.74
CA GLN A 134 -6.76 7.28 12.15
C GLN A 134 -6.44 7.33 13.65
N ALA A 135 -5.95 8.47 14.11
CA ALA A 135 -5.68 8.70 15.54
C ALA A 135 -6.97 8.57 16.36
N SER A 136 -8.06 9.19 15.92
CA SER A 136 -9.35 9.13 16.61
C SER A 136 -9.95 7.72 16.61
N GLY A 137 -9.86 6.98 15.49
CA GLY A 137 -10.32 5.59 15.41
C GLY A 137 -9.56 4.65 16.36
N ALA A 138 -8.24 4.79 16.45
CA ALA A 138 -7.40 4.05 17.40
C ALA A 138 -7.75 4.40 18.85
N ALA A 139 -7.92 5.69 19.16
CA ALA A 139 -8.29 6.18 20.48
C ALA A 139 -9.65 5.64 20.94
N LEU A 140 -10.66 5.65 20.04
CA LEU A 140 -12.00 5.11 20.34
C LEU A 140 -11.94 3.61 20.64
N SER A 141 -11.23 2.83 19.80
CA SER A 141 -11.10 1.37 20.02
C SER A 141 -10.37 1.06 21.31
N ALA A 142 -9.27 1.75 21.60
CA ALA A 142 -8.49 1.57 22.82
C ALA A 142 -9.28 1.96 24.09
N SER A 143 -10.06 3.05 24.01
CA SER A 143 -10.90 3.50 25.13
C SER A 143 -11.98 2.49 25.48
N GLN A 144 -12.62 1.86 24.48
CA GLN A 144 -13.60 0.81 24.70
C GLN A 144 -12.99 -0.41 25.38
N LEU A 145 -11.80 -0.85 24.92
CA LEU A 145 -11.07 -1.96 25.53
C LEU A 145 -10.68 -1.65 26.98
N ALA A 146 -10.16 -0.45 27.26
CA ALA A 146 -9.80 -0.04 28.62
C ALA A 146 -11.03 0.01 29.54
N ALA A 147 -12.16 0.56 29.06
CA ALA A 147 -13.41 0.63 29.79
C ALA A 147 -13.96 -0.78 30.12
N GLN A 148 -13.94 -1.71 29.13
CA GLN A 148 -14.36 -3.08 29.34
C GLN A 148 -13.47 -3.81 30.36
N ALA A 149 -12.14 -3.70 30.21
CA ALA A 149 -11.18 -4.30 31.16
C ALA A 149 -11.38 -3.76 32.56
N ARG A 150 -11.60 -2.45 32.71
CA ARG A 150 -11.86 -1.83 34.03
C ARG A 150 -13.18 -2.27 34.60
N SER A 151 -14.25 -2.32 33.82
CA SER A 151 -15.56 -2.81 34.26
C SER A 151 -15.51 -4.28 34.73
N ALA A 152 -14.82 -5.14 34.00
CA ALA A 152 -14.59 -6.53 34.37
C ALA A 152 -13.84 -6.64 35.71
N ALA A 153 -12.75 -5.87 35.89
CA ALA A 153 -11.97 -5.87 37.14
C ALA A 153 -12.81 -5.41 38.34
N ILE A 154 -13.64 -4.39 38.20
CA ILE A 154 -14.55 -3.91 39.25
C ILE A 154 -15.59 -4.99 39.61
N THR A 155 -16.15 -5.64 38.58
CA THR A 155 -17.16 -6.70 38.77
C THR A 155 -16.56 -7.89 39.53
N VAL A 156 -15.38 -8.36 39.14
CA VAL A 156 -14.65 -9.45 39.83
C VAL A 156 -14.34 -9.10 41.29
N ALA A 157 -13.86 -7.87 41.53
CA ALA A 157 -13.55 -7.41 42.90
C ALA A 157 -14.79 -7.38 43.83
N ARG A 158 -15.98 -7.15 43.27
CA ARG A 158 -17.24 -7.09 44.03
C ARG A 158 -17.83 -8.44 44.35
N LEU A 159 -17.73 -9.39 43.43
CA LEU A 159 -18.42 -10.68 43.55
C LEU A 159 -17.82 -11.61 44.62
N ARG A 160 -16.64 -11.31 45.20
CA ARG A 160 -15.93 -12.13 46.20
C ARG A 160 -15.90 -13.64 45.90
N GLY A 161 -16.13 -14.02 44.65
CA GLY A 161 -16.16 -15.40 44.18
C GLY A 161 -15.39 -15.54 42.84
N PRO A 162 -15.16 -16.79 42.38
CA PRO A 162 -14.61 -16.97 41.04
C PRO A 162 -15.52 -16.28 40.02
N PRO A 163 -14.95 -15.56 39.03
CA PRO A 163 -15.75 -14.84 38.06
C PRO A 163 -16.65 -15.83 37.31
N THR A 164 -17.95 -15.57 37.35
CA THR A 164 -18.88 -16.30 36.47
C THR A 164 -18.50 -15.97 35.05
N PRO A 165 -18.22 -16.96 34.18
CA PRO A 165 -17.87 -16.67 32.81
C PRO A 165 -19.00 -15.83 32.17
N PRO A 166 -18.69 -14.83 31.35
CA PRO A 166 -19.71 -14.07 30.68
C PRO A 166 -20.57 -15.01 29.82
N ALA A 167 -21.88 -14.75 29.74
CA ALA A 167 -22.82 -15.56 28.97
C ALA A 167 -22.42 -15.68 27.47
N VAL A 168 -21.63 -14.73 26.98
CA VAL A 168 -21.02 -14.74 25.66
C VAL A 168 -19.55 -14.33 25.79
N ASP A 169 -18.64 -15.26 25.53
CA ASP A 169 -17.18 -15.02 25.47
C ASP A 169 -16.78 -14.87 23.99
N LEU A 170 -16.78 -13.65 23.46
CA LEU A 170 -16.35 -13.35 22.09
C LEU A 170 -14.83 -13.14 22.06
N ARG A 171 -14.10 -14.19 21.67
CA ARG A 171 -12.64 -14.14 21.54
C ARG A 171 -12.24 -13.70 20.14
N VAL A 172 -11.93 -12.43 19.97
CA VAL A 172 -11.43 -11.89 18.71
C VAL A 172 -9.98 -12.31 18.50
N ARG A 173 -9.72 -13.05 17.42
CA ARG A 173 -8.37 -13.50 17.05
C ARG A 173 -7.99 -12.90 15.69
N PRO A 174 -7.16 -11.86 15.61
CA PRO A 174 -6.71 -11.31 14.33
C PRO A 174 -5.79 -12.32 13.62
N TRP A 175 -6.12 -12.64 12.37
CA TRP A 175 -5.34 -13.54 11.54
C TRP A 175 -4.41 -12.74 10.63
N TYR A 176 -3.30 -13.36 10.20
CA TYR A 176 -2.32 -12.85 9.23
C TYR A 176 -1.46 -11.67 9.70
N ASN A 177 -1.96 -10.74 10.48
CA ASN A 177 -1.21 -9.63 11.08
C ASN A 177 -1.65 -9.40 12.55
N PRO A 178 -1.35 -10.33 13.49
CA PRO A 178 -1.81 -10.24 14.88
C PRO A 178 -1.30 -8.97 15.59
N ALA A 179 -0.09 -8.51 15.26
CA ALA A 179 0.50 -7.31 15.83
C ALA A 179 0.00 -6.02 15.16
N GLN A 180 -0.93 -6.11 14.19
CA GLN A 180 -1.51 -4.98 13.44
C GLN A 180 -0.46 -4.01 12.86
N ARG A 181 0.74 -4.52 12.50
CA ARG A 181 1.85 -3.71 11.98
C ARG A 181 1.49 -3.12 10.61
N SER A 182 1.57 -1.80 10.50
CA SER A 182 1.27 -1.07 9.25
C SER A 182 2.18 -1.49 8.10
N ALA A 183 3.47 -1.71 8.38
CA ALA A 183 4.43 -2.15 7.37
C ALA A 183 4.00 -3.44 6.66
N VAL A 184 3.39 -4.40 7.38
CA VAL A 184 2.91 -5.67 6.81
C VAL A 184 1.83 -5.45 5.75
N PHE A 185 1.01 -4.42 5.90
CA PHE A 185 -0.04 -4.07 4.93
C PHE A 185 0.48 -3.18 3.80
N ILE A 186 1.36 -2.21 4.13
CA ILE A 186 1.80 -1.14 3.23
C ILE A 186 2.88 -1.65 2.28
N VAL A 187 3.93 -2.32 2.78
CA VAL A 187 5.09 -2.72 1.96
C VAL A 187 4.72 -3.59 0.75
N PRO A 188 3.87 -4.62 0.84
CA PRO A 188 3.42 -5.35 -0.34
C PRO A 188 2.74 -4.44 -1.38
N GLY A 189 1.99 -3.44 -0.94
CA GLY A 189 1.36 -2.47 -1.83
C GLY A 189 2.34 -1.53 -2.51
N VAL A 190 3.37 -1.10 -1.79
CA VAL A 190 4.47 -0.27 -2.33
C VAL A 190 5.18 -0.97 -3.49
N ILE A 191 5.37 -2.30 -3.43
CA ILE A 191 5.92 -3.08 -4.56
C ILE A 191 5.10 -2.85 -5.83
N GLY A 192 3.77 -2.93 -5.74
CA GLY A 192 2.89 -2.69 -6.88
C GLY A 192 2.97 -1.27 -7.42
N ILE A 193 3.03 -0.29 -6.54
CA ILE A 193 3.18 1.12 -6.88
C ILE A 193 4.50 1.38 -7.61
N ILE A 194 5.60 0.91 -7.03
CA ILE A 194 6.93 1.05 -7.62
C ILE A 194 6.97 0.42 -9.01
N LEU A 195 6.49 -0.81 -9.15
CA LEU A 195 6.47 -1.50 -10.45
C LEU A 195 5.61 -0.73 -11.46
N THR A 196 4.40 -0.28 -11.09
CA THR A 196 3.55 0.49 -12.00
C THR A 196 4.24 1.76 -12.47
N LEU A 197 4.80 2.55 -11.55
CA LEU A 197 5.42 3.82 -11.86
C LEU A 197 6.67 3.62 -12.74
N THR A 198 7.59 2.76 -12.30
CA THR A 198 8.86 2.57 -12.99
C THR A 198 8.67 1.93 -14.36
N MET A 199 7.83 0.88 -14.48
CA MET A 199 7.58 0.24 -15.77
C MET A 199 6.91 1.19 -16.75
N THR A 200 5.94 2.00 -16.28
CA THR A 200 5.26 2.99 -17.13
C THR A 200 6.24 4.08 -17.62
N ILE A 201 7.06 4.65 -16.72
CA ILE A 201 8.01 5.71 -17.06
C ILE A 201 9.11 5.18 -17.96
N ILE A 202 9.71 4.03 -17.65
CA ILE A 202 10.81 3.46 -18.43
C ILE A 202 10.34 3.19 -19.87
N THR A 203 9.18 2.55 -20.03
CA THR A 203 8.67 2.20 -21.35
C THR A 203 8.28 3.42 -22.15
N SER A 204 7.54 4.35 -21.55
CA SER A 204 7.12 5.57 -22.26
C SER A 204 8.31 6.43 -22.66
N SER A 205 9.27 6.65 -21.74
CA SER A 205 10.46 7.45 -22.01
C SER A 205 11.41 6.80 -23.01
N ALA A 206 11.54 5.47 -23.02
CA ALA A 206 12.40 4.76 -23.98
C ALA A 206 11.92 4.98 -25.43
N ILE A 207 10.61 4.89 -25.66
CA ILE A 207 10.03 5.04 -27.00
C ILE A 207 10.03 6.50 -27.43
N VAL A 208 9.65 7.42 -26.55
CA VAL A 208 9.62 8.87 -26.84
C VAL A 208 11.05 9.39 -27.12
N ARG A 209 12.05 8.90 -26.37
CA ARG A 209 13.46 9.24 -26.61
C ARG A 209 13.93 8.86 -28.01
N GLU A 210 13.52 7.69 -28.52
CA GLU A 210 13.87 7.28 -29.89
C GLU A 210 13.18 8.17 -30.94
N ARG A 211 11.95 8.62 -30.66
CA ARG A 211 11.26 9.58 -31.51
C ARG A 211 11.96 10.92 -31.50
N GLU A 212 12.32 11.47 -30.33
CA GLU A 212 13.03 12.74 -30.21
C GLU A 212 14.40 12.75 -30.92
N ARG A 213 15.07 11.58 -30.94
CA ARG A 213 16.40 11.43 -31.59
C ARG A 213 16.34 11.07 -33.05
N GLY A 214 15.14 10.91 -33.64
CA GLY A 214 14.98 10.49 -35.05
C GLY A 214 15.41 9.03 -35.31
N THR A 215 15.82 8.27 -34.28
CA THR A 215 16.26 6.88 -34.44
C THR A 215 15.09 5.93 -34.70
N LEU A 216 13.86 6.34 -34.39
CA LEU A 216 12.66 5.59 -34.70
C LEU A 216 12.47 5.46 -36.22
N GLU A 217 12.81 6.51 -37.01
CA GLU A 217 12.74 6.51 -38.47
C GLU A 217 13.66 5.46 -39.07
N GLN A 218 14.87 5.31 -38.53
CA GLN A 218 15.83 4.29 -38.97
C GLN A 218 15.29 2.89 -38.72
N LEU A 219 14.55 2.68 -37.65
CA LEU A 219 13.90 1.40 -37.32
C LEU A 219 12.69 1.10 -38.23
N ILE A 220 12.01 2.14 -38.71
CA ILE A 220 10.87 2.02 -39.66
C ILE A 220 11.31 1.52 -41.02
N VAL A 221 12.49 1.91 -41.48
CA VAL A 221 13.06 1.47 -42.77
C VAL A 221 13.52 0.00 -42.75
N THR A 222 13.75 -0.57 -41.53
CA THR A 222 14.08 -1.98 -41.40
C THR A 222 12.85 -2.90 -41.62
N PRO A 223 13.03 -4.12 -42.16
CA PRO A 223 11.93 -5.04 -42.41
C PRO A 223 11.32 -5.68 -41.13
N ILE A 224 11.51 -5.02 -39.97
CA ILE A 224 10.97 -5.47 -38.68
C ILE A 224 9.48 -5.05 -38.58
N ASP A 225 8.61 -5.98 -38.24
CA ASP A 225 7.20 -5.66 -38.01
C ASP A 225 7.00 -4.93 -36.64
N ARG A 226 5.89 -4.18 -36.55
CA ARG A 226 5.56 -3.38 -35.35
C ARG A 226 5.51 -4.22 -34.07
N THR A 227 4.98 -5.42 -34.18
CA THR A 227 4.82 -6.34 -33.03
C THR A 227 6.18 -6.81 -32.53
N SER A 228 7.07 -7.26 -33.43
CA SER A 228 8.42 -7.71 -33.08
C SER A 228 9.27 -6.57 -32.49
N LEU A 229 9.11 -5.35 -33.01
CA LEU A 229 9.77 -4.17 -32.46
C LEU A 229 9.32 -3.91 -31.01
N MET A 230 8.00 -3.88 -30.78
CA MET A 230 7.46 -3.60 -29.45
C MET A 230 7.76 -4.72 -28.44
N LEU A 231 7.56 -5.97 -28.83
CA LEU A 231 7.86 -7.11 -27.93
C LEU A 231 9.36 -7.20 -27.63
N GLY A 232 10.22 -6.95 -28.62
CA GLY A 232 11.68 -6.95 -28.42
C GLY A 232 12.13 -5.92 -27.38
N LYS A 233 11.42 -4.77 -27.28
CA LYS A 233 11.65 -3.76 -26.25
C LYS A 233 11.08 -4.12 -24.88
N LEU A 234 9.94 -4.81 -24.85
CA LEU A 234 9.28 -5.13 -23.57
C LEU A 234 10.03 -6.21 -22.78
N VAL A 235 10.60 -7.22 -23.45
CA VAL A 235 11.24 -8.36 -22.77
C VAL A 235 12.37 -7.96 -21.82
N PRO A 236 13.32 -7.07 -22.17
CA PRO A 236 14.33 -6.60 -21.22
C PRO A 236 13.74 -5.89 -20.01
N PHE A 237 12.67 -5.09 -20.22
CA PHE A 237 12.00 -4.38 -19.11
C PHE A 237 11.23 -5.30 -18.17
N VAL A 238 10.73 -6.44 -18.66
CA VAL A 238 10.17 -7.49 -17.78
C VAL A 238 11.22 -8.00 -16.80
N LEU A 239 12.46 -8.25 -17.29
CA LEU A 239 13.57 -8.66 -16.41
C LEU A 239 13.89 -7.59 -15.37
N VAL A 240 13.91 -6.30 -15.78
CA VAL A 240 14.08 -5.18 -14.84
C VAL A 240 12.98 -5.18 -13.78
N GLY A 241 11.73 -5.39 -14.18
CA GLY A 241 10.61 -5.47 -13.24
C GLY A 241 10.79 -6.59 -12.20
N TYR A 242 11.25 -7.75 -12.62
CA TYR A 242 11.55 -8.85 -11.70
C TYR A 242 12.72 -8.55 -10.77
N VAL A 243 13.79 -7.92 -11.27
CA VAL A 243 14.91 -7.49 -10.43
C VAL A 243 14.43 -6.48 -9.38
N GLN A 244 13.66 -5.47 -9.78
CA GLN A 244 13.09 -4.48 -8.86
C GLN A 244 12.21 -5.14 -7.79
N MET A 245 11.30 -6.02 -8.21
CA MET A 245 10.46 -6.77 -7.27
C MET A 245 11.31 -7.56 -6.28
N SER A 246 12.36 -8.26 -6.75
CA SER A 246 13.24 -9.04 -5.90
C SER A 246 13.98 -8.17 -4.89
N VAL A 247 14.53 -7.03 -5.32
CA VAL A 247 15.20 -6.06 -4.43
C VAL A 247 14.26 -5.55 -3.35
N VAL A 248 13.04 -5.13 -3.75
CA VAL A 248 12.06 -4.60 -2.80
C VAL A 248 11.53 -5.67 -1.85
N LEU A 249 11.37 -6.93 -2.31
CA LEU A 249 11.00 -8.07 -1.45
C LEU A 249 12.09 -8.38 -0.43
N ILE A 250 13.36 -8.41 -0.86
CA ILE A 250 14.50 -8.67 0.03
C ILE A 250 14.59 -7.59 1.09
N LEU A 251 14.54 -6.32 0.69
CA LEU A 251 14.54 -5.19 1.63
C LEU A 251 13.31 -5.20 2.54
N GLY A 252 12.13 -5.51 2.01
CA GLY A 252 10.91 -5.66 2.79
C GLY A 252 11.03 -6.73 3.87
N ARG A 253 11.68 -7.85 3.54
CA ARG A 253 11.95 -8.93 4.49
C ARG A 253 13.01 -8.53 5.52
N LEU A 254 14.14 -7.94 5.10
CA LEU A 254 15.27 -7.63 5.98
C LEU A 254 15.02 -6.44 6.90
N VAL A 255 14.35 -5.38 6.39
CA VAL A 255 14.18 -4.13 7.13
C VAL A 255 12.85 -4.08 7.87
N PHE A 256 11.78 -4.56 7.25
CA PHE A 256 10.41 -4.46 7.81
C PHE A 256 9.88 -5.79 8.34
N ASP A 257 10.67 -6.88 8.24
CA ASP A 257 10.28 -8.23 8.67
C ASP A 257 8.91 -8.65 8.10
N ILE A 258 8.70 -8.42 6.80
CA ILE A 258 7.46 -8.81 6.13
C ILE A 258 7.39 -10.33 6.03
N PRO A 259 6.29 -10.95 6.46
CA PRO A 259 6.13 -12.39 6.34
C PRO A 259 6.01 -12.81 4.86
N ILE A 260 6.72 -13.85 4.48
CA ILE A 260 6.59 -14.51 3.17
C ILE A 260 6.01 -15.90 3.45
N ARG A 261 4.67 -16.01 3.45
CA ARG A 261 3.98 -17.25 3.79
C ARG A 261 3.72 -18.15 2.59
N GLY A 262 3.55 -17.57 1.41
CA GLY A 262 3.30 -18.30 0.18
C GLY A 262 4.57 -18.63 -0.61
N ALA A 263 4.41 -19.45 -1.66
CA ALA A 263 5.51 -19.84 -2.53
C ALA A 263 5.95 -18.68 -3.44
N LEU A 264 7.23 -18.31 -3.39
CA LEU A 264 7.81 -17.29 -4.25
C LEU A 264 7.60 -17.57 -5.75
N PRO A 265 7.78 -18.82 -6.27
CA PRO A 265 7.50 -19.08 -7.68
C PRO A 265 6.08 -18.70 -8.11
N THR A 266 5.09 -18.94 -7.25
CA THR A 266 3.70 -18.53 -7.50
C THR A 266 3.60 -17.01 -7.61
N LEU A 267 4.26 -16.27 -6.71
CA LEU A 267 4.27 -14.82 -6.75
C LEU A 267 4.89 -14.30 -8.05
N TYR A 268 6.06 -14.82 -8.45
CA TYR A 268 6.73 -14.42 -9.69
C TYR A 268 5.87 -14.70 -10.92
N LEU A 269 5.24 -15.88 -10.99
CA LEU A 269 4.34 -16.24 -12.08
C LEU A 269 3.15 -15.27 -12.18
N LEU A 270 2.49 -14.99 -11.05
CA LEU A 270 1.32 -14.12 -10.99
C LEU A 270 1.67 -12.64 -11.22
N THR A 271 2.93 -12.23 -10.99
CA THR A 271 3.41 -10.87 -11.24
C THR A 271 3.68 -10.61 -12.72
N PHE A 272 3.96 -11.64 -13.51
CA PHE A 272 4.27 -11.50 -14.93
C PHE A 272 3.25 -10.66 -15.71
N PRO A 273 1.95 -11.00 -15.71
CA PRO A 273 0.96 -10.23 -16.45
C PRO A 273 0.78 -8.81 -15.90
N PHE A 274 1.02 -8.59 -14.62
CA PHE A 274 1.00 -7.25 -14.04
C PHE A 274 2.14 -6.37 -14.57
N ILE A 275 3.37 -6.90 -14.63
CA ILE A 275 4.50 -6.20 -15.23
C ILE A 275 4.18 -5.86 -16.69
N VAL A 276 3.69 -6.84 -17.47
CA VAL A 276 3.32 -6.62 -18.88
C VAL A 276 2.21 -5.59 -19.03
N ALA A 277 1.20 -5.60 -18.16
CA ALA A 277 0.15 -4.59 -18.15
C ALA A 277 0.71 -3.19 -17.86
N SER A 278 1.61 -3.06 -16.88
CA SER A 278 2.25 -1.78 -16.53
C SER A 278 3.13 -1.24 -17.66
N LEU A 279 3.89 -2.12 -18.34
CA LEU A 279 4.62 -1.79 -19.56
C LEU A 279 3.66 -1.37 -20.69
N GLY A 280 2.53 -2.04 -20.84
CA GLY A 280 1.46 -1.70 -21.78
C GLY A 280 0.88 -0.31 -21.56
N VAL A 281 0.69 0.11 -20.30
CA VAL A 281 0.33 1.49 -19.96
C VAL A 281 1.41 2.46 -20.44
N GLY A 282 2.68 2.16 -20.21
CA GLY A 282 3.81 2.97 -20.69
C GLY A 282 3.83 3.09 -22.23
N LEU A 283 3.53 1.99 -22.94
CA LEU A 283 3.35 2.01 -24.38
C LEU A 283 2.22 2.97 -24.79
N LEU A 284 1.05 2.91 -24.13
CA LEU A 284 -0.06 3.82 -24.42
C LEU A 284 0.32 5.28 -24.19
N VAL A 285 0.98 5.57 -23.09
CA VAL A 285 1.50 6.92 -22.79
C VAL A 285 2.43 7.40 -23.89
N SER A 286 3.32 6.54 -24.41
CA SER A 286 4.24 6.89 -25.48
C SER A 286 3.55 7.24 -26.81
N THR A 287 2.32 6.74 -27.05
CA THR A 287 1.56 7.08 -28.27
C THR A 287 0.99 8.50 -28.25
N VAL A 288 0.81 9.07 -27.07
CA VAL A 288 0.24 10.41 -26.87
C VAL A 288 1.32 11.45 -26.59
N ALA A 289 2.34 11.07 -25.82
CA ALA A 289 3.43 11.97 -25.43
C ALA A 289 4.31 12.36 -26.62
N ARG A 290 4.63 13.65 -26.75
CA ARG A 290 5.53 14.20 -27.77
C ARG A 290 6.96 14.41 -27.28
N SER A 291 7.15 14.51 -25.95
CA SER A 291 8.46 14.68 -25.30
C SER A 291 8.59 13.76 -24.10
N GLN A 292 9.84 13.47 -23.68
CA GLN A 292 10.11 12.69 -22.47
C GLN A 292 9.50 13.36 -21.23
N ALA A 293 9.55 14.68 -21.12
CA ALA A 293 8.93 15.42 -20.03
C ALA A 293 7.41 15.18 -19.98
N GLN A 294 6.74 15.24 -21.15
CA GLN A 294 5.31 14.96 -21.24
C GLN A 294 4.99 13.50 -20.91
N ALA A 295 5.83 12.54 -21.33
CA ALA A 295 5.66 11.13 -21.00
C ALA A 295 5.75 10.90 -19.48
N MET A 296 6.68 11.56 -18.81
CA MET A 296 6.80 11.52 -17.34
C MET A 296 5.57 12.12 -16.67
N GLN A 297 5.11 13.31 -17.09
CA GLN A 297 3.92 13.94 -16.51
C GLN A 297 2.67 13.07 -16.64
N LEU A 298 2.44 12.49 -17.83
CA LEU A 298 1.32 11.58 -18.05
C LEU A 298 1.42 10.31 -17.21
N SER A 299 2.64 9.77 -17.03
CA SER A 299 2.87 8.61 -16.17
C SER A 299 2.54 8.91 -14.70
N PHE A 300 2.95 10.07 -14.20
CA PHE A 300 2.58 10.53 -12.85
C PHE A 300 1.08 10.78 -12.72
N PHE A 301 0.46 11.39 -13.74
CA PHE A 301 -0.99 11.62 -13.73
C PHE A 301 -1.77 10.29 -13.66
N PHE A 302 -1.33 9.26 -14.41
CA PHE A 302 -1.90 7.92 -14.32
C PHE A 302 -1.68 7.28 -12.94
N MET A 303 -0.58 7.60 -12.28
CA MET A 303 -0.24 7.03 -10.97
C MET A 303 -1.17 7.48 -9.85
N LEU A 304 -1.68 8.73 -9.86
CA LEU A 304 -2.56 9.26 -8.83
C LEU A 304 -3.83 8.42 -8.64
N PRO A 305 -4.63 8.12 -9.69
CA PRO A 305 -5.77 7.22 -9.56
C PRO A 305 -5.39 5.82 -9.08
N ASN A 306 -4.24 5.29 -9.51
CA ASN A 306 -3.76 3.99 -9.04
C ASN A 306 -3.51 3.97 -7.54
N ILE A 307 -2.87 4.98 -6.96
CA ILE A 307 -2.62 5.08 -5.52
C ILE A 307 -3.93 5.17 -4.74
N LEU A 308 -4.86 6.03 -5.19
CA LEU A 308 -6.08 6.34 -4.45
C LEU A 308 -7.16 5.26 -4.59
N LEU A 309 -7.38 4.74 -5.82
CA LEU A 309 -8.54 3.91 -6.13
C LEU A 309 -8.27 2.41 -6.21
N SER A 310 -7.00 1.98 -6.19
CA SER A 310 -6.65 0.55 -6.26
C SER A 310 -6.96 -0.25 -4.98
N GLY A 311 -7.19 0.42 -3.85
CA GLY A 311 -7.27 -0.24 -2.54
C GLY A 311 -5.91 -0.32 -1.81
N TYR A 312 -4.94 0.50 -2.24
CA TYR A 312 -3.64 0.59 -1.58
C TYR A 312 -3.74 1.31 -0.24
N ILE A 313 -4.24 2.55 -0.23
CA ILE A 313 -4.39 3.38 0.98
C ILE A 313 -5.73 3.08 1.67
N PHE A 314 -6.83 3.18 0.93
CA PHE A 314 -8.18 3.02 1.46
C PHE A 314 -8.79 1.69 1.01
N PRO A 315 -9.48 0.93 1.89
CA PRO A 315 -10.22 -0.26 1.51
C PRO A 315 -11.27 0.08 0.44
N ARG A 316 -11.30 -0.67 -0.66
CA ARG A 316 -12.25 -0.41 -1.77
C ARG A 316 -13.72 -0.45 -1.33
N VAL A 317 -14.05 -1.33 -0.37
CA VAL A 317 -15.42 -1.44 0.17
C VAL A 317 -15.91 -0.17 0.87
N ALA A 318 -14.99 0.69 1.32
CA ALA A 318 -15.31 1.97 1.94
C ALA A 318 -15.44 3.12 0.92
N MET A 319 -15.15 2.87 -0.36
CA MET A 319 -15.23 3.89 -1.41
C MET A 319 -16.64 4.00 -1.97
N PRO A 320 -17.06 5.19 -2.47
CA PRO A 320 -18.28 5.34 -3.24
C PRO A 320 -18.27 4.44 -4.50
N GLU A 321 -19.43 3.95 -4.95
CA GLU A 321 -19.54 3.04 -6.10
C GLU A 321 -18.80 3.51 -7.37
N PRO A 322 -18.89 4.79 -7.81
CA PRO A 322 -18.13 5.24 -8.99
C PRO A 322 -16.62 5.07 -8.85
N ALA A 323 -16.07 5.31 -7.64
CA ALA A 323 -14.65 5.11 -7.36
C ALA A 323 -14.26 3.62 -7.40
N GLN A 324 -15.15 2.74 -6.92
CA GLN A 324 -14.96 1.29 -7.02
C GLN A 324 -14.92 0.81 -8.48
N TRP A 325 -15.75 1.34 -9.36
CA TRP A 325 -15.77 1.00 -10.79
C TRP A 325 -14.47 1.44 -11.48
N ILE A 326 -14.04 2.68 -11.24
CA ILE A 326 -12.76 3.16 -11.78
C ILE A 326 -11.60 2.30 -11.25
N GLY A 327 -11.59 2.01 -9.95
CA GLY A 327 -10.60 1.11 -9.34
C GLY A 327 -10.59 -0.31 -9.95
N ALA A 328 -11.74 -0.80 -10.44
CA ALA A 328 -11.84 -2.11 -11.08
C ALA A 328 -11.18 -2.16 -12.48
N VAL A 329 -10.90 -1.01 -13.10
CA VAL A 329 -10.21 -0.92 -14.40
C VAL A 329 -8.69 -0.76 -14.22
N LEU A 330 -8.21 -0.70 -12.98
CA LEU A 330 -6.79 -0.52 -12.68
C LEU A 330 -6.09 -1.86 -12.43
N PRO A 331 -5.03 -2.21 -13.18
CA PRO A 331 -4.28 -3.47 -12.97
C PRO A 331 -3.73 -3.61 -11.55
N LEU A 332 -3.31 -2.50 -10.92
CA LEU A 332 -2.78 -2.47 -9.57
C LEU A 332 -3.78 -3.05 -8.55
N THR A 333 -5.08 -2.85 -8.74
CA THR A 333 -6.14 -3.37 -7.86
C THR A 333 -6.07 -4.89 -7.72
N PHE A 334 -5.89 -5.59 -8.81
CA PHE A 334 -5.81 -7.05 -8.83
C PHE A 334 -4.44 -7.54 -8.36
N PHE A 335 -3.40 -6.83 -8.71
CA PHE A 335 -2.06 -7.16 -8.22
C PHE A 335 -1.93 -7.03 -6.70
N LEU A 336 -2.56 -6.03 -6.08
CA LEU A 336 -2.61 -5.91 -4.61
C LEU A 336 -3.26 -7.12 -3.94
N LYS A 337 -4.30 -7.70 -4.55
CA LYS A 337 -4.89 -8.94 -4.04
C LYS A 337 -3.92 -10.11 -4.17
N VAL A 338 -3.23 -10.22 -5.32
CA VAL A 338 -2.22 -11.26 -5.56
C VAL A 338 -1.09 -11.15 -4.54
N ILE A 339 -0.43 -10.01 -4.45
CA ILE A 339 0.78 -9.87 -3.62
C ILE A 339 0.47 -10.01 -2.12
N ARG A 340 -0.62 -9.39 -1.64
CA ARG A 340 -1.08 -9.56 -0.25
C ARG A 340 -1.57 -10.98 0.00
N GLY A 341 -2.25 -11.60 -0.96
CA GLY A 341 -2.70 -12.98 -0.90
C GLY A 341 -1.55 -13.97 -0.72
N VAL A 342 -0.52 -13.85 -1.55
CA VAL A 342 0.66 -14.73 -1.47
C VAL A 342 1.49 -14.42 -0.23
N LEU A 343 1.90 -13.17 -0.02
CA LEU A 343 2.84 -12.83 1.07
C LEU A 343 2.22 -13.00 2.45
N LEU A 344 1.00 -12.49 2.67
CA LEU A 344 0.41 -12.43 4.00
C LEU A 344 -0.45 -13.64 4.33
N LYS A 345 -1.24 -14.11 3.35
CA LYS A 345 -2.20 -15.21 3.57
C LYS A 345 -1.67 -16.58 3.15
N GLY A 346 -0.56 -16.63 2.39
CA GLY A 346 -0.02 -17.89 1.89
C GLY A 346 -0.87 -18.54 0.80
N LEU A 347 -1.68 -17.76 0.08
CA LEU A 347 -2.56 -18.29 -0.96
C LEU A 347 -1.75 -18.82 -2.13
N GLY A 348 -2.17 -19.99 -2.62
CA GLY A 348 -1.60 -20.64 -3.79
C GLY A 348 -2.30 -20.22 -5.09
N PHE A 349 -1.77 -20.77 -6.20
CA PHE A 349 -2.30 -20.53 -7.55
C PHE A 349 -3.79 -20.88 -7.68
N ALA A 350 -4.23 -21.96 -7.05
CA ALA A 350 -5.62 -22.44 -7.12
C ALA A 350 -6.66 -21.44 -6.63
N VAL A 351 -6.28 -20.48 -5.79
CA VAL A 351 -7.17 -19.43 -5.28
C VAL A 351 -7.04 -18.15 -6.09
N LEU A 352 -5.84 -17.87 -6.63
CA LEU A 352 -5.51 -16.58 -7.27
C LEU A 352 -5.58 -16.61 -8.80
N TRP A 353 -6.03 -17.73 -9.41
CA TRP A 353 -6.16 -17.83 -10.87
C TRP A 353 -7.15 -16.83 -11.48
N PRO A 354 -8.26 -16.38 -10.77
CA PRO A 354 -9.14 -15.38 -11.36
C PRO A 354 -8.44 -14.03 -11.53
N GLU A 355 -7.63 -13.62 -10.55
CA GLU A 355 -6.81 -12.40 -10.62
C GLU A 355 -5.77 -12.48 -11.76
N LEU A 356 -5.19 -13.67 -11.97
CA LEU A 356 -4.29 -13.92 -13.10
C LEU A 356 -4.98 -13.72 -14.44
N LEU A 357 -6.21 -14.24 -14.61
CA LEU A 357 -6.97 -14.07 -15.85
C LEU A 357 -7.27 -12.59 -16.12
N VAL A 358 -7.71 -11.86 -15.11
CA VAL A 358 -8.00 -10.43 -15.24
C VAL A 358 -6.73 -9.65 -15.61
N LEU A 359 -5.62 -9.88 -14.90
CA LEU A 359 -4.34 -9.22 -15.19
C LEU A 359 -3.82 -9.58 -16.60
N SER A 360 -3.97 -10.83 -17.02
CA SER A 360 -3.60 -11.26 -18.38
C SER A 360 -4.49 -10.60 -19.44
N GLY A 361 -5.77 -10.43 -19.16
CA GLY A 361 -6.69 -9.68 -20.00
C GLY A 361 -6.26 -8.22 -20.14
N PHE A 362 -5.93 -7.54 -19.05
CA PHE A 362 -5.37 -6.17 -19.07
C PHE A 362 -4.08 -6.10 -19.88
N ALA A 363 -3.15 -7.01 -19.64
CA ALA A 363 -1.88 -7.08 -20.37
C ALA A 363 -2.11 -7.21 -21.89
N ALA A 364 -2.98 -8.14 -22.28
CA ALA A 364 -3.30 -8.37 -23.68
C ALA A 364 -3.97 -7.14 -24.34
N VAL A 365 -4.99 -6.59 -23.70
CA VAL A 365 -5.72 -5.42 -24.22
C VAL A 365 -4.79 -4.21 -24.35
N LEU A 366 -4.02 -3.90 -23.29
CA LEU A 366 -3.13 -2.74 -23.30
C LEU A 366 -2.02 -2.87 -24.35
N VAL A 367 -1.40 -4.03 -24.50
CA VAL A 367 -0.38 -4.28 -25.54
C VAL A 367 -0.99 -4.21 -26.92
N VAL A 368 -2.13 -4.87 -27.17
CA VAL A 368 -2.80 -4.88 -28.49
C VAL A 368 -3.23 -3.46 -28.90
N VAL A 369 -3.85 -2.71 -27.99
CA VAL A 369 -4.27 -1.32 -28.26
C VAL A 369 -3.05 -0.44 -28.56
N SER A 370 -1.98 -0.59 -27.79
CA SER A 370 -0.75 0.17 -27.99
C SER A 370 -0.09 -0.14 -29.33
N VAL A 371 0.03 -1.43 -29.69
CA VAL A 371 0.59 -1.84 -30.99
C VAL A 371 -0.26 -1.35 -32.16
N ARG A 372 -1.59 -1.36 -32.04
CA ARG A 372 -2.49 -0.84 -33.08
C ARG A 372 -2.42 0.67 -33.23
N ARG A 373 -2.29 1.40 -32.12
CA ARG A 373 -2.15 2.88 -32.15
C ARG A 373 -0.77 3.35 -32.58
N PHE A 374 0.23 2.49 -32.49
CA PHE A 374 1.57 2.84 -32.93
C PHE A 374 1.61 2.99 -34.45
N SER A 375 1.60 4.23 -34.94
CA SER A 375 1.70 4.56 -36.35
C SER A 375 3.15 4.46 -36.79
N LYS A 376 3.40 3.79 -37.96
CA LYS A 376 4.68 3.81 -38.66
C LYS A 376 4.76 4.98 -39.67
N THR A 377 3.80 5.90 -39.67
CA THR A 377 3.77 7.07 -40.57
C THR A 377 4.62 8.17 -39.96
N ILE A 378 5.51 8.70 -40.82
CA ILE A 378 6.23 9.94 -40.61
C ILE A 378 5.21 11.05 -40.93
N GLU A 379 4.71 11.76 -39.91
CA GLU A 379 4.04 13.06 -40.12
C GLU A 379 5.06 14.17 -39.90
#